data_b0ce607c864bd4769691a5d1420ad6c6
#
_entry.id   b0ce607c864bd4769691a5d1420ad6c6
#
_cell.length_a   1.000
_cell.length_b   1.000
_cell.length_c   1.000
_cell.angle_alpha   90.00
_cell.angle_beta   90.00
_cell.angle_gamma   90.00
#
_symmetry.space_group_name_H-M   'P 1'
#
loop_
_entity.id
_entity.type
_entity.pdbx_description
1 polymer ?
#
loop_
_entity_poly.entity_id
_entity_poly.type
_entity_poly.pdbx_seq_one_letter_code
_entity_poly.pdbx_strand_id
1 'polypeptide(L)'
;MKIAITRSYSKNKRPDLKQFVLNMVCWQDGDIPAFLKLGDGNQSDKKEFAQLLVEFKRQWNFEGLYIADSALYTAENLPKLSGITWLCPVPKTIKAVQNLLNEITSEQFTILDKCRQING
;
A
#
# COMPACT_ATOMS: atom_id res chain seq x y z
N MET A 1 -17.26 17.36 3.85
CA MET A 1 -17.17 15.91 4.09
C MET A 1 -17.17 15.66 5.60
N LYS A 2 -18.05 14.82 6.09
CA LYS A 2 -18.14 14.52 7.52
C LYS A 2 -17.47 13.19 7.79
N ILE A 3 -16.45 13.17 8.65
CA ILE A 3 -15.70 11.97 9.00
C ILE A 3 -16.28 11.40 10.29
N ALA A 4 -16.59 10.10 10.28
CA ALA A 4 -17.08 9.41 11.47
C ALA A 4 -15.90 8.92 12.32
N ILE A 5 -15.79 9.45 13.53
CA ILE A 5 -14.87 8.97 14.55
C ILE A 5 -15.58 7.87 15.34
N THR A 6 -15.22 6.63 15.07
CA THR A 6 -15.95 5.47 15.59
C THR A 6 -15.05 4.51 16.34
N ARG A 7 -15.64 3.64 17.16
CA ARG A 7 -14.94 2.50 17.74
C ARG A 7 -14.81 1.41 16.69
N SER A 8 -13.61 0.88 16.51
CA SER A 8 -13.32 -0.17 15.56
C SER A 8 -12.13 -0.99 16.03
N TYR A 9 -11.77 -2.01 15.25
CA TYR A 9 -10.55 -2.77 15.50
C TYR A 9 -9.33 -1.84 15.48
N SER A 10 -8.59 -1.84 16.57
CA SER A 10 -7.36 -1.03 16.70
C SER A 10 -6.15 -1.94 16.60
N LYS A 11 -5.17 -1.58 15.76
CA LYS A 11 -3.86 -2.25 15.69
C LYS A 11 -3.14 -2.23 17.06
N ASN A 12 -3.45 -1.25 17.89
CA ASN A 12 -2.90 -1.08 19.25
C ASN A 12 -3.70 -1.85 20.33
N LYS A 13 -4.64 -2.72 19.92
CA LYS A 13 -5.49 -3.50 20.84
C LYS A 13 -6.33 -2.63 21.82
N ARG A 14 -6.74 -1.45 21.36
CA ARG A 14 -7.57 -0.51 22.14
C ARG A 14 -8.93 -0.30 21.49
N PRO A 15 -9.82 -1.33 21.45
CA PRO A 15 -11.15 -1.22 20.82
C PRO A 15 -12.11 -0.31 21.62
N ASP A 16 -11.74 0.06 22.84
CA ASP A 16 -12.45 1.01 23.70
C ASP A 16 -12.37 2.45 23.22
N LEU A 17 -11.37 2.78 22.41
CA LEU A 17 -11.14 4.13 21.93
C LEU A 17 -11.83 4.38 20.59
N LYS A 18 -12.33 5.59 20.42
CA LYS A 18 -12.77 6.10 19.12
C LYS A 18 -11.56 6.45 18.28
N GLN A 19 -11.61 6.15 16.99
CA GLN A 19 -10.50 6.35 16.07
C GLN A 19 -10.99 6.89 14.72
N PHE A 20 -10.08 7.41 13.94
CA PHE A 20 -10.23 7.72 12.52
C PHE A 20 -9.03 7.13 11.77
N VAL A 21 -9.17 7.00 10.46
CA VAL A 21 -8.11 6.52 9.59
C VAL A 21 -7.45 7.71 8.90
N LEU A 22 -6.11 7.74 8.92
CA LEU A 22 -5.30 8.69 8.17
C LEU A 22 -4.55 7.93 7.06
N ASN A 23 -4.89 8.23 5.82
CA ASN A 23 -4.16 7.75 4.67
C ASN A 23 -3.19 8.83 4.18
N MET A 24 -1.96 8.45 3.92
CA MET A 24 -0.90 9.39 3.58
C MET A 24 -0.06 8.88 2.41
N VAL A 25 0.25 9.77 1.49
CA VAL A 25 1.24 9.55 0.43
C VAL A 25 2.45 10.42 0.72
N CYS A 26 3.62 9.81 0.75
CA CYS A 26 4.89 10.50 1.00
C CYS A 26 5.82 10.39 -0.21
N TRP A 27 6.65 11.41 -0.40
CA TRP A 27 7.81 11.33 -1.28
C TRP A 27 8.89 10.47 -0.61
N GLN A 28 9.54 9.59 -1.38
CA GLN A 28 10.63 8.76 -0.88
C GLN A 28 11.85 9.59 -0.43
N ASP A 29 12.12 10.68 -1.13
CA ASP A 29 13.20 11.60 -0.79
C ASP A 29 12.77 12.49 0.38
N GLY A 30 13.24 12.13 1.58
CA GLY A 30 13.00 12.84 2.81
C GLY A 30 11.67 12.58 3.51
N ASP A 31 10.92 11.55 3.10
CA ASP A 31 9.65 11.13 3.72
C ASP A 31 8.65 12.28 3.89
N ILE A 32 8.63 13.21 2.93
CA ILE A 32 7.77 14.39 2.99
C ILE A 32 6.34 14.01 2.62
N PRO A 33 5.35 14.26 3.49
CA PRO A 33 3.95 14.04 3.17
C PRO A 33 3.50 14.93 2.00
N ALA A 34 3.04 14.30 0.91
CA ALA A 34 2.57 14.99 -0.28
C ALA A 34 1.04 15.07 -0.35
N PHE A 35 0.36 14.10 0.25
CA PHE A 35 -1.09 14.00 0.19
C PHE A 35 -1.64 13.30 1.42
N LEU A 36 -2.71 13.83 1.98
CA LEU A 36 -3.40 13.30 3.16
C LEU A 36 -4.88 13.11 2.87
N LYS A 37 -5.43 11.98 3.28
CA LYS A 37 -6.86 11.72 3.24
C LYS A 37 -7.33 11.13 4.57
N LEU A 38 -8.30 11.76 5.19
CA LEU A 38 -8.96 11.26 6.39
C LEU A 38 -10.10 10.34 6.00
N GLY A 39 -10.25 9.25 6.72
CA GLY A 39 -11.33 8.30 6.57
C GLY A 39 -11.99 7.94 7.89
N ASP A 40 -13.15 7.30 7.81
CA ASP A 40 -13.89 6.84 8.98
C ASP A 40 -13.10 5.80 9.76
N GLY A 41 -13.26 5.78 11.09
CA GLY A 41 -12.49 4.90 11.97
C GLY A 41 -12.72 3.41 11.76
N ASN A 42 -13.79 3.01 11.08
CA ASN A 42 -14.11 1.63 10.70
C ASN A 42 -13.80 1.31 9.24
N GLN A 43 -13.16 2.22 8.52
CA GLN A 43 -12.81 2.06 7.11
C GLN A 43 -11.73 0.99 6.91
N SER A 44 -11.87 0.18 5.85
CA SER A 44 -10.89 -0.83 5.50
C SER A 44 -9.76 -0.24 4.65
N ASP A 45 -8.53 -0.38 5.11
CA ASP A 45 -7.32 0.02 4.37
C ASP A 45 -7.29 -0.55 2.95
N LYS A 46 -7.74 -1.80 2.79
CA LYS A 46 -7.70 -2.51 1.51
C LYS A 46 -8.50 -1.83 0.40
N LYS A 47 -9.66 -1.24 0.74
CA LYS A 47 -10.51 -0.56 -0.26
C LYS A 47 -10.00 0.82 -0.63
N GLU A 48 -9.35 1.47 0.31
CA GLU A 48 -8.96 2.87 0.19
C GLU A 48 -7.66 3.10 -0.57
N PHE A 49 -6.71 2.16 -0.52
CA PHE A 49 -5.39 2.36 -1.10
C PHE A 49 -5.41 2.57 -2.62
N ALA A 50 -6.14 1.74 -3.35
CA ALA A 50 -6.24 1.92 -4.79
C ALA A 50 -6.91 3.24 -5.17
N GLN A 51 -7.97 3.60 -4.45
CA GLN A 51 -8.66 4.87 -4.67
C GLN A 51 -7.78 6.06 -4.34
N LEU A 52 -7.02 5.99 -3.26
CA LEU A 52 -6.05 7.02 -2.86
C LEU A 52 -5.01 7.28 -3.96
N LEU A 53 -4.44 6.21 -4.53
CA LEU A 53 -3.46 6.32 -5.62
C LEU A 53 -4.07 6.92 -6.89
N VAL A 54 -5.28 6.51 -7.24
CA VAL A 54 -6.01 7.07 -8.39
C VAL A 54 -6.30 8.56 -8.20
N GLU A 55 -6.78 8.96 -7.03
CA GLU A 55 -7.04 10.35 -6.69
C GLU A 55 -5.76 11.18 -6.71
N PHE A 56 -4.68 10.69 -6.13
CA PHE A 56 -3.39 11.36 -6.11
C PHE A 56 -2.85 11.57 -7.53
N LYS A 57 -2.85 10.52 -8.36
CA LYS A 57 -2.42 10.64 -9.76
C LYS A 57 -3.24 11.67 -10.53
N ARG A 58 -4.55 11.67 -10.34
CA ARG A 58 -5.44 12.63 -11.01
C ARG A 58 -5.14 14.07 -10.61
N GLN A 59 -4.87 14.34 -9.33
CA GLN A 59 -4.62 15.70 -8.83
C GLN A 59 -3.23 16.21 -9.17
N TRP A 60 -2.21 15.36 -9.09
CA TRP A 60 -0.81 15.74 -9.21
C TRP A 60 -0.17 15.34 -10.54
N ASN A 61 -0.87 14.54 -11.36
CA ASN A 61 -0.36 14.00 -12.63
C ASN A 61 1.06 13.41 -12.52
N PHE A 62 1.32 12.70 -11.42
CA PHE A 62 2.60 12.08 -11.15
C PHE A 62 2.75 10.77 -11.93
N GLU A 63 3.79 10.63 -12.73
CA GLU A 63 4.08 9.48 -13.60
C GLU A 63 5.19 8.56 -13.03
N GLY A 64 5.49 8.67 -11.77
CA GLY A 64 6.51 7.87 -11.11
C GLY A 64 6.01 6.51 -10.62
N LEU A 65 6.88 5.79 -9.90
CA LEU A 65 6.57 4.54 -9.24
C LEU A 65 5.86 4.78 -7.90
N TYR A 66 4.70 4.15 -7.75
CA TYR A 66 3.95 4.14 -6.50
C TYR A 66 4.29 2.89 -5.70
N ILE A 67 4.65 3.05 -4.45
CA ILE A 67 4.97 1.94 -3.54
C ILE A 67 3.92 1.90 -2.43
N ALA A 68 3.35 0.72 -2.20
CA ALA A 68 2.36 0.50 -1.17
C ALA A 68 2.62 -0.81 -0.42
N ASP A 69 1.94 -1.02 0.69
CA ASP A 69 1.98 -2.30 1.39
C ASP A 69 1.09 -3.36 0.74
N SER A 70 1.10 -4.57 1.29
CA SER A 70 0.35 -5.71 0.76
C SER A 70 -1.17 -5.53 0.76
N ALA A 71 -1.72 -4.56 1.48
CA ALA A 71 -3.15 -4.27 1.49
C ALA A 71 -3.66 -3.76 0.13
N LEU A 72 -2.76 -3.22 -0.72
CA LEU A 72 -3.09 -2.85 -2.09
C LEU A 72 -3.41 -4.07 -2.96
N TYR A 73 -2.77 -5.21 -2.72
CA TYR A 73 -2.87 -6.40 -3.55
C TYR A 73 -4.16 -7.19 -3.27
N THR A 74 -5.24 -6.78 -3.89
CA THR A 74 -6.55 -7.47 -3.82
C THR A 74 -7.18 -7.55 -5.22
N ALA A 75 -8.01 -8.57 -5.43
CA ALA A 75 -8.74 -8.73 -6.70
C ALA A 75 -9.63 -7.52 -7.02
N GLU A 76 -10.11 -6.81 -6.02
CA GLU A 76 -10.92 -5.59 -6.17
C GLU A 76 -10.09 -4.37 -6.57
N ASN A 77 -8.86 -4.27 -6.06
CA ASN A 77 -8.00 -3.09 -6.26
C ASN A 77 -7.23 -3.14 -7.59
N LEU A 78 -6.74 -4.32 -7.98
CA LEU A 78 -5.87 -4.46 -9.15
C LEU A 78 -6.45 -3.85 -10.45
N PRO A 79 -7.74 -4.03 -10.77
CA PRO A 79 -8.32 -3.42 -11.97
C PRO A 79 -8.33 -1.89 -11.93
N LYS A 80 -8.37 -1.28 -10.74
CA LYS A 80 -8.39 0.18 -10.56
C LYS A 80 -7.04 0.83 -10.83
N LEU A 81 -5.97 0.04 -10.82
CA LEU A 81 -4.59 0.51 -10.97
C LEU A 81 -4.12 0.58 -12.43
N SER A 82 -5.02 0.42 -13.38
CA SER A 82 -4.71 0.56 -14.80
C SER A 82 -4.11 1.94 -15.10
N GLY A 83 -2.99 1.96 -15.81
CA GLY A 83 -2.27 3.20 -16.12
C GLY A 83 -1.44 3.77 -14.96
N ILE A 84 -1.32 3.06 -13.84
CA ILE A 84 -0.45 3.43 -12.72
C ILE A 84 0.71 2.42 -12.66
N THR A 85 1.94 2.90 -12.56
CA THR A 85 3.12 2.07 -12.31
C THR A 85 3.29 1.89 -10.80
N TRP A 86 3.12 0.68 -10.32
CA TRP A 86 3.10 0.42 -8.88
C TRP A 86 3.89 -0.82 -8.47
N LEU A 87 4.28 -0.87 -7.21
CA LEU A 87 4.97 -1.97 -6.57
C LEU A 87 4.38 -2.19 -5.17
N CYS A 88 4.03 -3.42 -4.85
CA CYS A 88 3.66 -3.81 -3.48
C CYS A 88 4.05 -5.26 -3.21
N PRO A 89 4.22 -5.66 -1.94
CA PRO A 89 4.37 -7.07 -1.59
C PRO A 89 3.09 -7.85 -1.90
N VAL A 90 3.23 -9.09 -2.33
CA VAL A 90 2.10 -10.01 -2.47
C VAL A 90 1.85 -10.70 -1.12
N PRO A 91 0.60 -10.77 -0.63
CA PRO A 91 0.30 -11.42 0.63
C PRO A 91 0.68 -12.91 0.63
N LYS A 92 1.45 -13.34 1.62
CA LYS A 92 1.88 -14.75 1.77
C LYS A 92 0.72 -15.71 2.05
N THR A 93 -0.45 -15.20 2.39
CA THR A 93 -1.67 -15.99 2.59
C THR A 93 -2.24 -16.57 1.29
N ILE A 94 -1.82 -16.04 0.13
CA ILE A 94 -2.25 -16.53 -1.17
C ILE A 94 -1.55 -17.86 -1.46
N LYS A 95 -2.35 -18.93 -1.65
CA LYS A 95 -1.84 -20.29 -1.85
C LYS A 95 -0.89 -20.41 -3.06
N ALA A 96 -1.19 -19.72 -4.15
CA ALA A 96 -0.32 -19.70 -5.32
C ALA A 96 1.08 -19.12 -5.03
N VAL A 97 1.16 -18.12 -4.15
CA VAL A 97 2.44 -17.54 -3.70
C VAL A 97 3.23 -18.54 -2.86
N GLN A 98 2.56 -19.25 -1.96
CA GLN A 98 3.19 -20.30 -1.16
C GLN A 98 3.77 -21.42 -2.03
N ASN A 99 3.01 -21.87 -3.03
CA ASN A 99 3.47 -22.87 -3.99
C ASN A 99 4.69 -22.37 -4.77
N LEU A 100 4.65 -21.15 -5.29
CA LEU A 100 5.77 -20.53 -6.01
C LEU A 100 7.03 -20.44 -5.14
N LEU A 101 6.89 -20.05 -3.87
CA LEU A 101 8.04 -19.97 -2.94
C LEU A 101 8.68 -21.33 -2.66
N ASN A 102 7.90 -22.41 -2.71
CA ASN A 102 8.41 -23.78 -2.53
C ASN A 102 9.11 -24.32 -3.80
N GLU A 103 8.72 -23.83 -4.98
CA GLU A 103 9.25 -24.27 -6.27
C GLU A 103 10.47 -23.48 -6.73
N ILE A 104 10.65 -22.27 -6.20
CA ILE A 104 11.75 -21.36 -6.57
C ILE A 104 13.10 -21.92 -6.08
N THR A 105 14.07 -22.00 -6.98
CA THR A 105 15.47 -22.40 -6.69
C THR A 105 16.42 -21.21 -6.88
N SER A 106 17.60 -21.27 -6.26
CA SER A 106 18.64 -20.22 -6.40
C SER A 106 19.08 -20.00 -7.83
N GLU A 107 19.00 -21.00 -8.69
CA GLU A 107 19.40 -20.93 -10.10
C GLU A 107 18.47 -20.06 -10.95
N GLN A 108 17.25 -19.83 -10.48
CA GLN A 108 16.26 -18.99 -11.16
C GLN A 108 16.44 -17.49 -10.89
N PHE A 109 17.38 -17.13 -10.02
CA PHE A 109 17.69 -15.74 -9.72
C PHE A 109 18.82 -15.23 -10.59
N THR A 110 18.63 -14.06 -11.18
CA THR A 110 19.69 -13.32 -11.85
C THR A 110 20.33 -12.34 -10.88
N ILE A 111 21.64 -12.37 -10.76
CA ILE A 111 22.38 -11.39 -9.98
C ILE A 111 22.30 -10.05 -10.73
N LEU A 112 21.61 -9.09 -10.15
CA LEU A 112 21.63 -7.71 -10.65
C LEU A 112 22.90 -7.04 -10.16
N ASP A 113 23.69 -6.49 -11.09
CA ASP A 113 24.92 -5.79 -10.77
C ASP A 113 24.66 -4.66 -9.76
N LYS A 114 25.33 -4.78 -8.63
CA LYS A 114 25.46 -3.81 -7.55
C LYS A 114 24.15 -3.11 -7.14
N CYS A 115 23.44 -3.73 -6.21
CA CYS A 115 22.73 -2.92 -5.23
C CYS A 115 23.70 -1.86 -4.70
N ARG A 116 23.52 -0.59 -5.05
CA ARG A 116 24.14 0.50 -4.30
C ARG A 116 23.67 0.30 -2.86
N GLN A 117 24.58 -0.08 -1.99
CA GLN A 117 24.33 0.06 -0.56
C GLN A 117 24.06 1.54 -0.33
N ILE A 118 22.82 1.86 -0.08
CA ILE A 118 22.47 3.15 0.50
C ILE A 118 22.95 3.02 1.94
N ASN A 119 24.20 3.49 2.18
CA ASN A 119 24.69 3.71 3.52
C ASN A 119 23.83 4.85 4.10
N GLY A 120 22.78 4.46 4.81
CA GLY A 120 22.00 5.38 5.63
C GLY A 120 22.61 5.52 6.99
#